data_0479770fe4572445e4aa9cfdffc91fcb
#
_entry.id   0479770fe4572445e4aa9cfdffc91fcb
#
_cell.length_a   1.000
_cell.length_b   1.000
_cell.length_c   1.000
_cell.angle_alpha   90.00
_cell.angle_beta   90.00
_cell.angle_gamma   90.00
#
_symmetry.space_group_name_H-M   'P 1'
#
loop_
_entity.id
_entity.type
_entity.pdbx_description
1 polymer ?
#
loop_
_entity_poly.entity_id
_entity_poly.type
_entity_poly.pdbx_seq_one_letter_code
_entity_poly.pdbx_strand_id
1 'polypeptide(L)'
;MQPTVRPRRSALYMPASNARAIEKARSLPCDVVILDLEDAVAPEAKVEARASAAAAVKAGGFGRREVVLRVNGLSTPWGADDLAAAAAAGPDAVLVPKVNSPADVEAYDRALAAAPAATRLWAMIETCPAMFELMPIAAASARTRLAAFTMGINDLAKEMKARQTPGREAFVPFLSMAVAAARAYGLIALDGVHNEIDDLAALEPSCQQGAAFGFDGRSVIHPTHIAICNRVYAPPADEVTWAAAVVEAFGRPENEGRGALRVEGRLAERLHLSEAHRLLDLAAAIETAEAS
;
A
#
# COMPACT_ATOMS: atom_id res chain seq x y z
N MET A 1 -4.64 -14.04 -17.44
CA MET A 1 -5.49 -13.00 -16.82
C MET A 1 -4.55 -11.88 -16.36
N GLN A 2 -4.72 -10.66 -16.84
CA GLN A 2 -4.04 -9.52 -16.24
C GLN A 2 -4.49 -9.42 -14.77
N PRO A 3 -3.61 -9.11 -13.81
CA PRO A 3 -4.03 -8.88 -12.44
C PRO A 3 -5.05 -7.74 -12.44
N THR A 4 -6.20 -7.96 -11.82
CA THR A 4 -7.21 -6.91 -11.63
C THR A 4 -6.57 -5.76 -10.87
N VAL A 5 -6.55 -4.58 -11.48
CA VAL A 5 -6.08 -3.35 -10.82
C VAL A 5 -6.98 -3.10 -9.62
N ARG A 6 -6.37 -2.93 -8.44
CA ARG A 6 -7.09 -2.67 -7.19
C ARG A 6 -6.60 -1.33 -6.63
N PRO A 7 -7.47 -0.34 -6.39
CA PRO A 7 -7.05 0.92 -5.79
C PRO A 7 -6.59 0.70 -4.34
N ARG A 8 -5.59 1.46 -3.92
CA ARG A 8 -5.04 1.44 -2.55
C ARG A 8 -4.73 2.85 -2.05
N ARG A 9 -5.60 3.81 -2.40
CA ARG A 9 -5.45 5.24 -2.09
C ARG A 9 -5.36 5.51 -0.60
N SER A 10 -6.14 4.77 0.20
CA SER A 10 -6.13 4.86 1.66
C SER A 10 -6.09 3.46 2.29
N ALA A 11 -5.11 3.22 3.16
CA ALA A 11 -4.93 1.99 3.90
C ALA A 11 -5.08 2.28 5.41
N LEU A 12 -6.25 1.96 5.98
CA LEU A 12 -6.63 2.33 7.33
C LEU A 12 -6.19 1.28 8.36
N TYR A 13 -5.35 1.69 9.30
CA TYR A 13 -5.03 0.90 10.48
C TYR A 13 -6.18 0.85 11.46
N MET A 14 -6.50 -0.35 11.92
CA MET A 14 -7.52 -0.63 12.93
C MET A 14 -6.94 -1.53 14.02
N PRO A 15 -6.89 -1.09 15.28
CA PRO A 15 -6.46 -1.96 16.40
C PRO A 15 -7.31 -3.22 16.45
N ALA A 16 -6.70 -4.39 16.30
CA ALA A 16 -7.42 -5.66 16.29
C ALA A 16 -8.01 -6.04 17.70
N SER A 17 -7.58 -5.34 18.74
CA SER A 17 -8.19 -5.42 20.09
C SER A 17 -9.54 -4.70 20.20
N ASN A 18 -9.96 -3.92 19.18
CA ASN A 18 -11.18 -3.12 19.20
C ASN A 18 -12.23 -3.66 18.21
N ALA A 19 -13.10 -4.57 18.70
CA ALA A 19 -14.13 -5.18 17.85
C ALA A 19 -15.10 -4.16 17.22
N ARG A 20 -15.41 -3.05 17.93
CA ARG A 20 -16.28 -1.99 17.37
C ARG A 20 -15.59 -1.25 16.22
N ALA A 21 -14.30 -1.02 16.33
CA ALA A 21 -13.52 -0.39 15.27
C ALA A 21 -13.44 -1.30 14.04
N ILE A 22 -13.22 -2.60 14.22
CA ILE A 22 -13.25 -3.59 13.13
C ILE A 22 -14.60 -3.59 12.42
N GLU A 23 -15.69 -3.62 13.17
CA GLU A 23 -17.03 -3.60 12.57
C GLU A 23 -17.30 -2.31 11.80
N LYS A 24 -16.91 -1.15 12.36
CA LYS A 24 -17.01 0.13 11.66
C LYS A 24 -16.19 0.15 10.36
N ALA A 25 -15.01 -0.48 10.34
CA ALA A 25 -14.15 -0.51 9.15
C ALA A 25 -14.81 -1.17 7.93
N ARG A 26 -15.79 -2.07 8.13
CA ARG A 26 -16.56 -2.72 7.05
C ARG A 26 -17.34 -1.74 6.18
N SER A 27 -17.70 -0.56 6.72
CA SER A 27 -18.50 0.45 6.02
C SER A 27 -17.72 1.72 5.65
N LEU A 28 -16.47 1.87 6.12
CA LEU A 28 -15.66 3.05 5.81
C LEU A 28 -15.21 3.05 4.33
N PRO A 29 -15.14 4.22 3.67
CA PRO A 29 -14.80 4.31 2.25
C PRO A 29 -13.28 4.20 1.97
N CYS A 30 -12.52 3.48 2.81
CA CYS A 30 -11.12 3.18 2.54
C CYS A 30 -10.98 2.04 1.54
N ASP A 31 -9.88 2.01 0.81
CA ASP A 31 -9.57 0.95 -0.15
C ASP A 31 -8.99 -0.28 0.56
N VAL A 32 -8.27 -0.08 1.67
CA VAL A 32 -7.61 -1.13 2.44
C VAL A 32 -7.93 -0.98 3.93
N VAL A 33 -8.16 -2.10 4.62
CA VAL A 33 -8.26 -2.19 6.07
C VAL A 33 -7.07 -3.00 6.57
N ILE A 34 -6.24 -2.41 7.44
CA ILE A 34 -5.12 -3.09 8.10
C ILE A 34 -5.53 -3.40 9.54
N LEU A 35 -5.84 -4.67 9.81
CA LEU A 35 -6.06 -5.15 11.19
C LEU A 35 -4.72 -5.28 11.89
N ASP A 36 -4.49 -4.46 12.89
CA ASP A 36 -3.19 -4.31 13.53
C ASP A 36 -3.05 -5.14 14.79
N LEU A 37 -2.03 -6.01 14.84
CA LEU A 37 -1.61 -6.78 16.03
C LEU A 37 -0.35 -6.20 16.67
N GLU A 38 0.30 -5.22 16.02
CA GLU A 38 1.59 -4.68 16.47
C GLU A 38 1.41 -3.46 17.38
N ASP A 39 1.81 -2.28 16.96
CA ASP A 39 1.95 -1.09 17.82
C ASP A 39 0.64 -0.61 18.44
N ALA A 40 -0.49 -0.81 17.76
CA ALA A 40 -1.80 -0.39 18.26
C ALA A 40 -2.38 -1.34 19.33
N VAL A 41 -1.68 -2.41 19.71
CA VAL A 41 -2.14 -3.42 20.67
C VAL A 41 -1.15 -3.57 21.82
N ALA A 42 -1.61 -3.39 23.05
CA ALA A 42 -0.79 -3.58 24.24
C ALA A 42 -0.35 -5.06 24.38
N PRO A 43 0.82 -5.34 24.98
CA PRO A 43 1.38 -6.68 25.08
C PRO A 43 0.41 -7.72 25.65
N GLU A 44 -0.32 -7.38 26.70
CA GLU A 44 -1.30 -8.23 27.38
C GLU A 44 -2.53 -8.55 26.52
N ALA A 45 -2.86 -7.72 25.56
CA ALA A 45 -4.01 -7.89 24.67
C ALA A 45 -3.69 -8.62 23.36
N LYS A 46 -2.42 -8.89 23.04
CA LYS A 46 -2.00 -9.42 21.73
C LYS A 46 -2.61 -10.79 21.38
N VAL A 47 -2.75 -11.68 22.37
CA VAL A 47 -3.33 -13.01 22.14
C VAL A 47 -4.81 -12.91 21.79
N GLU A 48 -5.55 -12.05 22.50
CA GLU A 48 -6.98 -11.83 22.23
C GLU A 48 -7.18 -11.08 20.91
N ALA A 49 -6.37 -10.07 20.64
CA ALA A 49 -6.39 -9.31 19.38
C ALA A 49 -6.11 -10.21 18.17
N ARG A 50 -5.17 -11.16 18.27
CA ARG A 50 -4.89 -12.18 17.25
C ARG A 50 -6.14 -13.01 16.95
N ALA A 51 -6.81 -13.51 17.97
CA ALA A 51 -8.02 -14.30 17.81
C ALA A 51 -9.15 -13.46 17.16
N SER A 52 -9.32 -12.23 17.59
CA SER A 52 -10.29 -11.27 17.04
C SER A 52 -10.03 -10.97 15.57
N ALA A 53 -8.78 -10.65 15.21
CA ALA A 53 -8.41 -10.40 13.82
C ALA A 53 -8.64 -11.61 12.91
N ALA A 54 -8.20 -12.80 13.35
CA ALA A 54 -8.40 -14.02 12.57
C ALA A 54 -9.89 -14.34 12.38
N ALA A 55 -10.71 -14.13 13.40
CA ALA A 55 -12.16 -14.30 13.32
C ALA A 55 -12.78 -13.27 12.34
N ALA A 56 -12.35 -12.00 12.39
CA ALA A 56 -12.85 -10.96 11.51
C ALA A 56 -12.52 -11.23 10.04
N VAL A 57 -11.29 -11.70 9.75
CA VAL A 57 -10.88 -12.10 8.38
C VAL A 57 -11.77 -13.24 7.88
N LYS A 58 -11.96 -14.29 8.68
CA LYS A 58 -12.80 -15.46 8.32
C LYS A 58 -14.27 -15.10 8.13
N ALA A 59 -14.80 -14.19 8.94
CA ALA A 59 -16.17 -13.72 8.83
C ALA A 59 -16.41 -12.90 7.56
N GLY A 60 -15.36 -12.28 6.99
CA GLY A 60 -15.49 -11.45 5.80
C GLY A 60 -16.35 -10.21 6.02
N GLY A 61 -17.11 -9.80 5.01
CA GLY A 61 -18.03 -8.66 5.10
C GLY A 61 -17.34 -7.29 4.88
N PHE A 62 -16.09 -7.26 4.43
CA PHE A 62 -15.38 -6.03 4.11
C PHE A 62 -15.68 -5.50 2.69
N GLY A 63 -16.57 -6.19 1.93
CA GLY A 63 -16.91 -5.81 0.57
C GLY A 63 -15.67 -5.76 -0.34
N ARG A 64 -15.48 -4.62 -1.02
CA ARG A 64 -14.35 -4.40 -1.95
C ARG A 64 -13.00 -4.15 -1.28
N ARG A 65 -12.99 -3.88 0.03
CA ARG A 65 -11.76 -3.50 0.75
C ARG A 65 -10.77 -4.64 0.80
N GLU A 66 -9.50 -4.33 0.54
CA GLU A 66 -8.41 -5.27 0.78
C GLU A 66 -8.18 -5.42 2.28
N VAL A 67 -8.21 -6.66 2.77
CA VAL A 67 -8.03 -6.95 4.21
C VAL A 67 -6.61 -7.40 4.44
N VAL A 68 -5.87 -6.61 5.19
CA VAL A 68 -4.47 -6.84 5.53
C VAL A 68 -4.35 -7.09 7.03
N LEU A 69 -3.54 -8.04 7.44
CA LEU A 69 -3.23 -8.30 8.85
C LEU A 69 -1.80 -7.86 9.13
N ARG A 70 -1.60 -6.81 9.95
CA ARG A 70 -0.25 -6.45 10.42
C ARG A 70 0.08 -7.30 11.63
N VAL A 71 1.13 -8.12 11.50
CA VAL A 71 1.61 -9.05 12.52
C VAL A 71 2.76 -8.46 13.33
N ASN A 72 3.04 -9.04 14.49
CA ASN A 72 4.27 -8.76 15.22
C ASN A 72 5.49 -9.38 14.51
N GLY A 73 6.66 -8.76 14.67
CA GLY A 73 7.90 -9.26 14.07
C GLY A 73 8.29 -10.66 14.56
N LEU A 74 8.91 -11.47 13.70
CA LEU A 74 9.39 -12.82 14.02
C LEU A 74 10.35 -12.88 15.22
N SER A 75 11.04 -11.78 15.52
CA SER A 75 11.93 -11.66 16.69
C SER A 75 11.19 -11.45 18.00
N THR A 76 9.86 -11.27 17.98
CA THR A 76 9.02 -11.06 19.16
C THR A 76 8.40 -12.38 19.63
N PRO A 77 7.94 -12.48 20.89
CA PRO A 77 7.26 -13.68 21.38
C PRO A 77 5.93 -14.00 20.64
N TRP A 78 5.37 -13.06 19.90
CA TRP A 78 4.05 -13.18 19.26
C TRP A 78 4.12 -13.49 17.76
N GLY A 79 5.24 -13.14 17.09
CA GLY A 79 5.32 -13.13 15.63
C GLY A 79 5.03 -14.47 14.97
N ALA A 80 5.58 -15.56 15.48
CA ALA A 80 5.36 -16.90 14.92
C ALA A 80 3.88 -17.32 14.99
N ASP A 81 3.24 -17.10 16.13
CA ASP A 81 1.82 -17.41 16.32
C ASP A 81 0.90 -16.51 15.51
N ASP A 82 1.25 -15.21 15.34
CA ASP A 82 0.51 -14.28 14.50
C ASP A 82 0.53 -14.71 13.04
N LEU A 83 1.70 -15.13 12.53
CA LEU A 83 1.85 -15.62 11.17
C LEU A 83 1.09 -16.92 10.94
N ALA A 84 1.10 -17.85 11.93
CA ALA A 84 0.31 -19.08 11.87
C ALA A 84 -1.20 -18.78 11.82
N ALA A 85 -1.66 -17.82 12.65
CA ALA A 85 -3.06 -17.40 12.66
C ALA A 85 -3.46 -16.68 11.34
N ALA A 86 -2.58 -15.84 10.81
CA ALA A 86 -2.78 -15.18 9.52
C ALA A 86 -2.85 -16.20 8.37
N ALA A 87 -1.95 -17.19 8.34
CA ALA A 87 -1.97 -18.26 7.34
C ALA A 87 -3.28 -19.05 7.38
N ALA A 88 -3.79 -19.35 8.59
CA ALA A 88 -5.05 -20.08 8.78
C ALA A 88 -6.31 -19.24 8.51
N ALA A 89 -6.22 -17.91 8.64
CA ALA A 89 -7.32 -16.99 8.39
C ALA A 89 -7.44 -16.60 6.91
N GLY A 90 -6.33 -16.49 6.18
CA GLY A 90 -6.28 -16.20 4.76
C GLY A 90 -6.68 -14.77 4.39
N PRO A 91 -6.07 -13.72 5.00
CA PRO A 91 -6.31 -12.35 4.56
C PRO A 91 -5.81 -12.13 3.13
N ASP A 92 -6.21 -11.03 2.50
CA ASP A 92 -5.66 -10.64 1.18
C ASP A 92 -4.13 -10.44 1.25
N ALA A 93 -3.63 -9.85 2.34
CA ALA A 93 -2.20 -9.73 2.58
C ALA A 93 -1.83 -9.77 4.07
N VAL A 94 -0.55 -10.04 4.34
CA VAL A 94 0.07 -9.92 5.66
C VAL A 94 1.14 -8.85 5.58
N LEU A 95 1.01 -7.80 6.42
CA LEU A 95 2.00 -6.74 6.58
C LEU A 95 2.96 -7.11 7.70
N VAL A 96 4.24 -7.18 7.36
CA VAL A 96 5.30 -7.58 8.30
C VAL A 96 6.21 -6.40 8.63
N PRO A 97 6.49 -6.15 9.93
CA PRO A 97 7.31 -5.03 10.36
C PRO A 97 8.81 -5.30 10.21
N LYS A 98 9.59 -4.24 10.22
CA LYS A 98 11.06 -4.22 10.42
C LYS A 98 11.83 -5.15 9.47
N VAL A 99 11.42 -5.14 8.20
CA VAL A 99 12.14 -5.84 7.12
C VAL A 99 13.44 -5.08 6.83
N ASN A 100 14.59 -5.72 7.01
CA ASN A 100 15.91 -5.13 6.83
C ASN A 100 16.66 -5.71 5.64
N SER A 101 16.27 -6.87 5.16
CA SER A 101 16.99 -7.62 4.12
C SER A 101 16.07 -8.52 3.31
N PRO A 102 16.53 -9.04 2.14
CA PRO A 102 15.83 -10.09 1.41
C PRO A 102 15.60 -11.35 2.25
N ALA A 103 16.53 -11.68 3.15
CA ALA A 103 16.42 -12.86 4.01
C ALA A 103 15.24 -12.76 4.98
N ASP A 104 14.89 -11.54 5.44
CA ASP A 104 13.71 -11.32 6.27
C ASP A 104 12.43 -11.59 5.46
N VAL A 105 12.35 -11.08 4.23
CA VAL A 105 11.22 -11.36 3.33
C VAL A 105 11.03 -12.85 3.14
N GLU A 106 12.11 -13.59 2.87
CA GLU A 106 12.09 -15.03 2.69
C GLU A 106 11.68 -15.78 3.96
N ALA A 107 12.09 -15.27 5.14
CA ALA A 107 11.71 -15.86 6.42
C ALA A 107 10.21 -15.74 6.67
N TYR A 108 9.64 -14.55 6.42
CA TYR A 108 8.20 -14.32 6.51
C TYR A 108 7.41 -15.13 5.46
N ASP A 109 7.91 -15.19 4.22
CA ASP A 109 7.28 -16.00 3.16
C ASP A 109 7.23 -17.50 3.52
N ARG A 110 8.32 -18.05 4.07
CA ARG A 110 8.35 -19.42 4.59
C ARG A 110 7.36 -19.63 5.74
N ALA A 111 7.25 -18.68 6.66
CA ALA A 111 6.29 -18.76 7.76
C ALA A 111 4.82 -18.73 7.28
N LEU A 112 4.57 -18.14 6.10
CA LEU A 112 3.27 -18.11 5.44
C LEU A 112 3.05 -19.25 4.43
N ALA A 113 3.89 -20.29 4.42
CA ALA A 113 3.79 -21.37 3.44
C ALA A 113 2.42 -22.08 3.44
N ALA A 114 1.74 -22.14 4.59
CA ALA A 114 0.41 -22.73 4.74
C ALA A 114 -0.74 -21.76 4.36
N ALA A 115 -0.45 -20.49 4.08
CA ALA A 115 -1.46 -19.51 3.68
C ALA A 115 -1.98 -19.78 2.26
N PRO A 116 -3.22 -19.36 1.92
CA PRO A 116 -3.70 -19.41 0.56
C PRO A 116 -2.73 -18.78 -0.43
N ALA A 117 -2.63 -19.32 -1.63
CA ALA A 117 -1.73 -18.80 -2.67
C ALA A 117 -2.03 -17.35 -3.07
N ALA A 118 -3.27 -16.90 -2.86
CA ALA A 118 -3.70 -15.52 -3.11
C ALA A 118 -3.23 -14.54 -2.04
N THR A 119 -2.95 -15.00 -0.81
CA THR A 119 -2.46 -14.14 0.29
C THR A 119 -1.09 -13.57 -0.07
N ARG A 120 -0.97 -12.25 -0.08
CA ARG A 120 0.27 -11.54 -0.43
C ARG A 120 1.05 -11.17 0.83
N LEU A 121 2.32 -10.80 0.66
CA LEU A 121 3.19 -10.26 1.70
C LEU A 121 3.44 -8.78 1.43
N TRP A 122 3.25 -7.94 2.44
CA TRP A 122 3.61 -6.53 2.41
C TRP A 122 4.76 -6.29 3.39
N ALA A 123 5.77 -5.58 2.99
CA ALA A 123 6.93 -5.26 3.83
C ALA A 123 6.83 -3.83 4.36
N MET A 124 6.92 -3.65 5.67
CA MET A 124 7.11 -2.34 6.26
C MET A 124 8.58 -1.95 6.17
N ILE A 125 8.83 -0.84 5.49
CA ILE A 125 10.14 -0.25 5.26
C ILE A 125 10.27 0.90 6.25
N GLU A 126 10.98 0.66 7.37
CA GLU A 126 10.91 1.54 8.54
C GLU A 126 12.20 1.60 9.37
N THR A 127 13.29 1.02 8.86
CA THR A 127 14.57 0.96 9.56
C THR A 127 15.69 1.54 8.71
N CYS A 128 16.75 2.04 9.35
CA CYS A 128 17.91 2.55 8.62
C CYS A 128 18.56 1.48 7.73
N PRO A 129 18.78 0.23 8.15
CA PRO A 129 19.30 -0.82 7.27
C PRO A 129 18.46 -1.03 6.02
N ALA A 130 17.11 -1.04 6.15
CA ALA A 130 16.21 -1.23 5.01
C ALA A 130 16.42 -0.18 3.91
N MET A 131 16.77 1.06 4.26
CA MET A 131 16.97 2.14 3.29
C MET A 131 18.14 1.87 2.33
N PHE A 132 19.13 1.09 2.77
CA PHE A 132 20.28 0.70 1.96
C PHE A 132 20.09 -0.65 1.25
N GLU A 133 19.02 -1.38 1.58
CA GLU A 133 18.68 -2.70 1.03
C GLU A 133 17.39 -2.70 0.19
N LEU A 134 16.85 -1.51 -0.15
CA LEU A 134 15.56 -1.37 -0.85
C LEU A 134 15.48 -2.21 -2.14
N MET A 135 16.50 -2.13 -3.00
CA MET A 135 16.54 -2.88 -4.26
C MET A 135 16.61 -4.39 -4.04
N PRO A 136 17.55 -4.94 -3.21
CA PRO A 136 17.56 -6.35 -2.87
C PRO A 136 16.28 -6.86 -2.22
N ILE A 137 15.67 -6.07 -1.31
CA ILE A 137 14.38 -6.41 -0.68
C ILE A 137 13.29 -6.52 -1.76
N ALA A 138 13.17 -5.51 -2.64
CA ALA A 138 12.19 -5.52 -3.73
C ALA A 138 12.39 -6.71 -4.68
N ALA A 139 13.65 -7.06 -5.00
CA ALA A 139 14.01 -8.19 -5.86
C ALA A 139 13.54 -9.55 -5.29
N ALA A 140 13.34 -9.66 -3.98
CA ALA A 140 12.80 -10.88 -3.37
C ALA A 140 11.38 -11.21 -3.87
N SER A 141 10.64 -10.25 -4.43
CA SER A 141 9.31 -10.48 -5.01
C SER A 141 9.32 -11.51 -6.15
N ALA A 142 10.43 -11.65 -6.86
CA ALA A 142 10.55 -12.64 -7.94
C ALA A 142 10.44 -14.10 -7.47
N ARG A 143 10.65 -14.37 -6.16
CA ARG A 143 10.67 -15.72 -5.60
C ARG A 143 9.83 -15.88 -4.32
N THR A 144 9.13 -14.81 -3.91
CA THR A 144 8.28 -14.78 -2.73
C THR A 144 6.93 -14.17 -3.08
N ARG A 145 6.01 -14.14 -2.13
CA ARG A 145 4.70 -13.46 -2.26
C ARG A 145 4.74 -11.95 -1.98
N LEU A 146 5.92 -11.33 -1.88
CA LEU A 146 6.06 -9.89 -1.66
C LEU A 146 5.36 -9.11 -2.79
N ALA A 147 4.48 -8.17 -2.39
CA ALA A 147 3.64 -7.40 -3.32
C ALA A 147 3.63 -5.90 -3.05
N ALA A 148 4.01 -5.46 -1.85
CA ALA A 148 3.96 -4.04 -1.51
C ALA A 148 5.06 -3.65 -0.51
N PHE A 149 5.45 -2.38 -0.60
CA PHE A 149 6.16 -1.63 0.44
C PHE A 149 5.19 -0.68 1.13
N THR A 150 5.27 -0.60 2.46
CA THR A 150 4.56 0.39 3.27
C THR A 150 5.60 1.14 4.10
N MET A 151 5.62 2.47 4.00
CA MET A 151 6.61 3.29 4.72
C MET A 151 6.24 3.42 6.19
N GLY A 152 7.15 3.09 7.10
CA GLY A 152 7.01 3.28 8.55
C GLY A 152 7.84 4.47 9.03
N ILE A 153 7.36 5.69 8.77
CA ILE A 153 8.10 6.93 9.02
C ILE A 153 8.38 7.16 10.50
N ASN A 154 7.51 6.71 11.41
CA ASN A 154 7.68 6.91 12.85
C ASN A 154 8.90 6.14 13.39
N ASP A 155 9.01 4.85 13.05
CA ASP A 155 10.17 4.04 13.44
C ASP A 155 11.45 4.53 12.77
N LEU A 156 11.40 4.87 11.49
CA LEU A 156 12.53 5.42 10.76
C LEU A 156 13.02 6.74 11.39
N ALA A 157 12.10 7.66 11.73
CA ALA A 157 12.44 8.92 12.40
C ALA A 157 13.12 8.69 13.75
N LYS A 158 12.58 7.74 14.53
CA LYS A 158 13.16 7.35 15.83
C LYS A 158 14.57 6.79 15.67
N GLU A 159 14.78 5.87 14.74
CA GLU A 159 16.07 5.24 14.52
C GLU A 159 17.11 6.23 13.97
N MET A 160 16.73 7.07 13.02
CA MET A 160 17.55 8.16 12.48
C MET A 160 17.78 9.29 13.49
N LYS A 161 17.02 9.38 14.59
CA LYS A 161 16.93 10.54 15.49
C LYS A 161 16.58 11.82 14.71
N ALA A 162 15.81 11.70 13.66
CA ALA A 162 15.40 12.79 12.80
C ALA A 162 14.09 13.42 13.28
N ARG A 163 13.90 14.71 13.00
CA ARG A 163 12.63 15.39 13.26
C ARG A 163 11.68 15.16 12.11
N GLN A 164 10.43 14.91 12.42
CA GLN A 164 9.34 14.94 11.46
C GLN A 164 8.90 16.39 11.27
N THR A 165 9.18 16.94 10.10
CA THR A 165 8.80 18.31 9.69
C THR A 165 7.70 18.22 8.63
N PRO A 166 6.90 19.27 8.39
CA PRO A 166 5.85 19.25 7.37
C PRO A 166 6.35 18.89 5.97
N GLY A 167 7.56 19.34 5.60
CA GLY A 167 8.19 19.02 4.29
C GLY A 167 8.83 17.63 4.23
N ARG A 168 8.96 16.94 5.36
CA ARG A 168 9.60 15.61 5.50
C ARG A 168 11.02 15.54 4.94
N GLU A 169 11.79 16.64 5.02
CA GLU A 169 13.08 16.84 4.33
C GLU A 169 14.07 15.72 4.62
N ALA A 170 14.13 15.23 5.87
CA ALA A 170 15.02 14.15 6.27
C ALA A 170 14.69 12.80 5.58
N PHE A 171 13.45 12.62 5.14
CA PHE A 171 12.94 11.36 4.58
C PHE A 171 12.78 11.38 3.07
N VAL A 172 12.75 12.56 2.43
CA VAL A 172 12.53 12.72 0.98
C VAL A 172 13.40 11.79 0.13
N PRO A 173 14.72 11.66 0.36
CA PRO A 173 15.56 10.74 -0.42
C PRO A 173 15.08 9.29 -0.31
N PHE A 174 14.76 8.83 0.90
CA PHE A 174 14.34 7.46 1.17
C PHE A 174 12.96 7.15 0.61
N LEU A 175 12.03 8.12 0.67
CA LEU A 175 10.70 8.00 0.08
C LEU A 175 10.79 7.80 -1.44
N SER A 176 11.58 8.62 -2.12
CA SER A 176 11.80 8.50 -3.57
C SER A 176 12.51 7.20 -3.94
N MET A 177 13.51 6.78 -3.17
CA MET A 177 14.23 5.52 -3.39
C MET A 177 13.32 4.30 -3.18
N ALA A 178 12.45 4.33 -2.17
CA ALA A 178 11.51 3.25 -1.91
C ALA A 178 10.51 3.08 -3.06
N VAL A 179 9.97 4.18 -3.61
CA VAL A 179 9.12 4.14 -4.80
C VAL A 179 9.90 3.59 -5.99
N ALA A 180 11.11 4.08 -6.26
CA ALA A 180 11.92 3.60 -7.38
C ALA A 180 12.22 2.09 -7.28
N ALA A 181 12.57 1.59 -6.10
CA ALA A 181 12.80 0.18 -5.85
C ALA A 181 11.50 -0.65 -6.04
N ALA A 182 10.37 -0.17 -5.54
CA ALA A 182 9.08 -0.82 -5.72
C ALA A 182 8.73 -0.93 -7.21
N ARG A 183 8.87 0.15 -7.98
CA ARG A 183 8.56 0.16 -9.42
C ARG A 183 9.46 -0.74 -10.24
N ALA A 184 10.75 -0.86 -9.87
CA ALA A 184 11.69 -1.74 -10.56
C ALA A 184 11.25 -3.22 -10.55
N TYR A 185 10.43 -3.61 -9.57
CA TYR A 185 9.95 -4.99 -9.40
C TYR A 185 8.41 -5.10 -9.38
N GLY A 186 7.70 -4.06 -9.82
CA GLY A 186 6.24 -4.08 -9.94
C GLY A 186 5.50 -4.15 -8.61
N LEU A 187 6.11 -3.68 -7.52
CA LEU A 187 5.47 -3.61 -6.21
C LEU A 187 4.60 -2.36 -6.08
N ILE A 188 3.58 -2.47 -5.23
CA ILE A 188 2.81 -1.35 -4.70
C ILE A 188 3.68 -0.59 -3.69
N ALA A 189 3.56 0.73 -3.64
CA ALA A 189 4.21 1.58 -2.65
C ALA A 189 3.17 2.44 -1.93
N LEU A 190 3.09 2.28 -0.60
CA LEU A 190 2.22 3.09 0.26
C LEU A 190 3.06 4.02 1.14
N ASP A 191 2.71 5.31 1.12
CA ASP A 191 3.33 6.32 1.97
C ASP A 191 2.96 6.11 3.45
N GLY A 192 3.76 6.67 4.35
CA GLY A 192 3.59 6.52 5.80
C GLY A 192 2.49 7.40 6.37
N VAL A 193 2.09 7.12 7.59
CA VAL A 193 1.03 7.81 8.32
C VAL A 193 1.33 9.29 8.55
N HIS A 194 0.25 10.07 8.71
CA HIS A 194 0.27 11.42 9.25
C HIS A 194 -0.21 11.36 10.70
N ASN A 195 0.61 11.89 11.63
CA ASN A 195 0.36 11.71 13.06
C ASN A 195 -0.66 12.69 13.64
N GLU A 196 -0.77 13.87 13.07
CA GLU A 196 -1.66 14.94 13.53
C GLU A 196 -3.07 14.66 13.00
N ILE A 197 -3.89 13.98 13.83
CA ILE A 197 -5.23 13.49 13.43
C ILE A 197 -6.15 14.63 12.99
N ASP A 198 -6.12 15.76 13.67
CA ASP A 198 -7.03 16.89 13.47
C ASP A 198 -6.50 17.92 12.47
N ASP A 199 -5.20 17.85 12.11
CA ASP A 199 -4.59 18.80 11.16
C ASP A 199 -4.74 18.30 9.72
N LEU A 200 -5.98 18.37 9.22
CA LEU A 200 -6.29 18.02 7.84
C LEU A 200 -5.66 18.98 6.82
N ALA A 201 -5.35 20.20 7.24
CA ALA A 201 -4.70 21.18 6.38
C ALA A 201 -3.24 20.83 6.09
N ALA A 202 -2.53 20.21 7.04
CA ALA A 202 -1.18 19.70 6.83
C ALA A 202 -1.16 18.33 6.13
N LEU A 203 -2.21 17.52 6.31
CA LEU A 203 -2.31 16.20 5.67
C LEU A 203 -2.32 16.33 4.14
N GLU A 204 -3.10 17.23 3.56
CA GLU A 204 -3.29 17.34 2.12
C GLU A 204 -1.98 17.63 1.36
N PRO A 205 -1.18 18.66 1.71
CA PRO A 205 0.13 18.88 1.07
C PRO A 205 1.08 17.67 1.20
N SER A 206 1.03 16.98 2.34
CA SER A 206 1.83 15.75 2.55
C SER A 206 1.36 14.60 1.65
N CYS A 207 0.06 14.46 1.39
CA CYS A 207 -0.47 13.49 0.42
C CYS A 207 -0.07 13.87 -1.02
N GLN A 208 -0.16 15.16 -1.37
CA GLN A 208 0.26 15.67 -2.69
C GLN A 208 1.75 15.40 -2.95
N GLN A 209 2.60 15.60 -1.95
CA GLN A 209 4.01 15.24 -2.03
C GLN A 209 4.21 13.74 -2.27
N GLY A 210 3.48 12.88 -1.53
CA GLY A 210 3.54 11.42 -1.72
C GLY A 210 3.08 11.00 -3.12
N ALA A 211 1.98 11.56 -3.62
CA ALA A 211 1.49 11.32 -4.98
C ALA A 211 2.51 11.79 -6.03
N ALA A 212 3.14 12.96 -5.84
CA ALA A 212 4.20 13.47 -6.72
C ALA A 212 5.46 12.58 -6.74
N PHE A 213 5.76 11.87 -5.65
CA PHE A 213 6.84 10.87 -5.61
C PHE A 213 6.44 9.56 -6.29
N GLY A 214 5.16 9.35 -6.60
CA GLY A 214 4.65 8.16 -7.26
C GLY A 214 4.17 7.05 -6.32
N PHE A 215 3.84 7.36 -5.07
CA PHE A 215 3.14 6.40 -4.20
C PHE A 215 1.73 6.11 -4.74
N ASP A 216 1.25 4.87 -4.56
CA ASP A 216 -0.10 4.44 -4.96
C ASP A 216 -1.18 4.89 -3.98
N GLY A 217 -0.78 5.27 -2.77
CA GLY A 217 -1.66 5.70 -1.69
C GLY A 217 -0.89 5.89 -0.40
N ARG A 218 -1.64 5.94 0.68
CA ARG A 218 -1.09 6.24 2.01
C ARG A 218 -1.73 5.38 3.09
N SER A 219 -0.93 4.93 4.06
CA SER A 219 -1.46 4.37 5.29
C SER A 219 -1.99 5.50 6.18
N VAL A 220 -3.12 5.27 6.83
CA VAL A 220 -3.81 6.25 7.68
C VAL A 220 -4.23 5.62 9.01
N ILE A 221 -4.23 6.44 10.07
CA ILE A 221 -4.55 6.00 11.44
C ILE A 221 -5.91 6.51 11.92
N HIS A 222 -6.59 7.35 11.13
CA HIS A 222 -7.90 7.87 11.48
C HIS A 222 -8.83 7.97 10.27
N PRO A 223 -10.15 7.69 10.42
CA PRO A 223 -11.10 7.74 9.30
C PRO A 223 -11.25 9.10 8.62
N THR A 224 -11.00 10.21 9.33
CA THR A 224 -11.07 11.57 8.74
C THR A 224 -10.05 11.80 7.62
N HIS A 225 -8.96 11.03 7.60
CA HIS A 225 -7.92 11.13 6.58
C HIS A 225 -8.31 10.47 5.25
N ILE A 226 -9.29 9.55 5.25
CA ILE A 226 -9.65 8.72 4.09
C ILE A 226 -10.05 9.57 2.89
N ALA A 227 -10.93 10.55 3.10
CA ALA A 227 -11.46 11.37 2.00
C ALA A 227 -10.36 12.16 1.26
N ILE A 228 -9.39 12.71 2.01
CA ILE A 228 -8.25 13.44 1.45
C ILE A 228 -7.36 12.47 0.66
N CYS A 229 -7.02 11.33 1.24
CA CYS A 229 -6.19 10.33 0.57
C CYS A 229 -6.87 9.81 -0.71
N ASN A 230 -8.15 9.44 -0.64
CA ASN A 230 -8.89 8.96 -1.80
C ASN A 230 -8.93 9.99 -2.93
N ARG A 231 -9.06 11.27 -2.62
CA ARG A 231 -9.06 12.35 -3.60
C ARG A 231 -7.68 12.60 -4.21
N VAL A 232 -6.64 12.67 -3.36
CA VAL A 232 -5.29 13.05 -3.81
C VAL A 232 -4.60 11.92 -4.59
N TYR A 233 -4.82 10.66 -4.20
CA TYR A 233 -4.22 9.49 -4.88
C TYR A 233 -5.12 8.91 -5.99
N ALA A 234 -6.27 9.53 -6.28
CA ALA A 234 -7.03 9.22 -7.49
C ALA A 234 -6.37 9.91 -8.70
N PRO A 235 -6.41 9.30 -9.89
CA PRO A 235 -5.96 9.94 -11.11
C PRO A 235 -6.73 11.27 -11.35
N PRO A 236 -6.03 12.40 -11.65
CA PRO A 236 -6.69 13.64 -12.02
C PRO A 236 -7.55 13.49 -13.28
N ALA A 237 -8.72 14.16 -13.33
CA ALA A 237 -9.68 14.01 -14.43
C ALA A 237 -9.11 14.43 -15.79
N ASP A 238 -8.25 15.42 -15.82
CA ASP A 238 -7.56 15.90 -17.02
C ASP A 238 -6.53 14.87 -17.53
N GLU A 239 -5.84 14.17 -16.61
CA GLU A 239 -4.93 13.08 -16.97
C GLU A 239 -5.70 11.86 -17.51
N VAL A 240 -6.86 11.53 -16.94
CA VAL A 240 -7.75 10.48 -17.44
C VAL A 240 -8.24 10.80 -18.85
N THR A 241 -8.64 12.05 -19.08
CA THR A 241 -9.09 12.52 -20.40
C THR A 241 -7.96 12.42 -21.42
N TRP A 242 -6.77 12.89 -21.09
CA TRP A 242 -5.62 12.80 -21.96
C TRP A 242 -5.20 11.34 -22.24
N ALA A 243 -5.24 10.47 -21.22
CA ALA A 243 -4.95 9.06 -21.36
C ALA A 243 -5.92 8.38 -22.36
N ALA A 244 -7.21 8.69 -22.28
CA ALA A 244 -8.20 8.20 -23.25
C ALA A 244 -7.88 8.66 -24.69
N ALA A 245 -7.52 9.92 -24.87
CA ALA A 245 -7.14 10.45 -26.18
C ALA A 245 -5.85 9.79 -26.72
N VAL A 246 -4.88 9.48 -25.85
CA VAL A 246 -3.66 8.74 -26.23
C VAL A 246 -4.00 7.33 -26.70
N VAL A 247 -4.80 6.59 -25.95
CA VAL A 247 -5.22 5.22 -26.31
C VAL A 247 -5.98 5.22 -27.62
N GLU A 248 -6.94 6.14 -27.81
CA GLU A 248 -7.68 6.28 -29.06
C GLU A 248 -6.76 6.58 -30.25
N ALA A 249 -5.84 7.55 -30.08
CA ALA A 249 -4.93 7.94 -31.17
C ALA A 249 -4.01 6.80 -31.61
N PHE A 250 -3.43 6.04 -30.67
CA PHE A 250 -2.59 4.88 -31.00
C PHE A 250 -3.39 3.69 -31.56
N GLY A 251 -4.69 3.58 -31.23
CA GLY A 251 -5.59 2.55 -31.74
C GLY A 251 -6.08 2.77 -33.17
N ARG A 252 -5.85 3.95 -33.75
CA ARG A 252 -6.28 4.24 -35.17
C ARG A 252 -5.41 3.51 -36.15
N PRO A 253 -5.99 2.89 -37.21
CA PRO A 253 -5.25 2.12 -38.21
C PRO A 253 -4.11 2.91 -38.90
N GLU A 254 -4.32 4.20 -39.18
CA GLU A 254 -3.30 5.08 -39.78
C GLU A 254 -2.08 5.34 -38.89
N ASN A 255 -2.16 5.00 -37.62
CA ASN A 255 -1.10 5.16 -36.63
C ASN A 255 -0.43 3.82 -36.27
N GLU A 256 -0.83 2.73 -36.91
CA GLU A 256 -0.24 1.42 -36.68
C GLU A 256 1.29 1.45 -36.92
N GLY A 257 2.05 0.86 -35.99
CA GLY A 257 3.52 0.82 -36.05
C GLY A 257 4.25 2.11 -35.65
N ARG A 258 3.55 3.23 -35.46
CA ARG A 258 4.20 4.48 -35.01
C ARG A 258 4.72 4.41 -33.62
N GLY A 259 5.94 4.95 -33.38
CA GLY A 259 6.56 5.07 -32.06
C GLY A 259 6.11 6.29 -31.27
N ALA A 260 5.69 7.36 -31.99
CA ALA A 260 5.27 8.62 -31.39
C ALA A 260 4.19 9.30 -32.22
N LEU A 261 3.28 10.01 -31.55
CA LEU A 261 2.18 10.75 -32.15
C LEU A 261 2.05 12.13 -31.48
N ARG A 262 1.41 13.07 -32.18
CA ARG A 262 0.95 14.30 -31.55
C ARG A 262 -0.52 14.13 -31.15
N VAL A 263 -0.80 14.17 -29.84
CA VAL A 263 -2.14 14.04 -29.26
C VAL A 263 -2.46 15.33 -28.51
N GLU A 264 -3.51 16.04 -28.87
CA GLU A 264 -3.94 17.30 -28.25
C GLU A 264 -2.79 18.31 -28.06
N GLY A 265 -1.90 18.41 -29.03
CA GLY A 265 -0.77 19.34 -28.99
C GLY A 265 0.47 18.84 -28.24
N ARG A 266 0.41 17.70 -27.56
CA ARG A 266 1.52 17.08 -26.80
C ARG A 266 2.11 15.90 -27.56
N LEU A 267 3.40 15.64 -27.35
CA LEU A 267 4.04 14.41 -27.83
C LEU A 267 3.59 13.23 -26.96
N ALA A 268 3.05 12.20 -27.60
CA ALA A 268 2.75 10.91 -26.98
C ALA A 268 3.62 9.82 -27.63
N GLU A 269 4.33 9.06 -26.83
CA GLU A 269 5.17 7.93 -27.22
C GLU A 269 4.58 6.62 -26.68
N ARG A 270 5.13 5.47 -27.07
CA ARG A 270 4.63 4.17 -26.61
C ARG A 270 4.70 3.99 -25.07
N LEU A 271 5.65 4.64 -24.40
CA LEU A 271 5.68 4.64 -22.93
C LEU A 271 4.43 5.34 -22.35
N HIS A 272 3.99 6.43 -22.97
CA HIS A 272 2.76 7.14 -22.54
C HIS A 272 1.50 6.30 -22.82
N LEU A 273 1.49 5.49 -23.89
CA LEU A 273 0.39 4.57 -24.15
C LEU A 273 0.26 3.50 -23.06
N SER A 274 1.38 2.93 -22.63
CA SER A 274 1.37 1.94 -21.55
C SER A 274 0.90 2.55 -20.21
N GLU A 275 1.34 3.76 -19.91
CA GLU A 275 0.91 4.50 -18.72
C GLU A 275 -0.57 4.92 -18.82
N ALA A 276 -1.04 5.32 -20.01
CA ALA A 276 -2.44 5.66 -20.25
C ALA A 276 -3.36 4.47 -19.96
N HIS A 277 -3.02 3.26 -20.41
CA HIS A 277 -3.79 2.06 -20.08
C HIS A 277 -3.85 1.82 -18.57
N ARG A 278 -2.69 1.87 -17.87
CA ARG A 278 -2.63 1.70 -16.42
C ARG A 278 -3.52 2.70 -15.67
N LEU A 279 -3.49 3.96 -16.10
CA LEU A 279 -4.25 5.04 -15.48
C LEU A 279 -5.76 4.89 -15.70
N LEU A 280 -6.17 4.49 -16.92
CA LEU A 280 -7.58 4.22 -17.23
C LEU A 280 -8.11 2.99 -16.47
N ASP A 281 -7.31 1.93 -16.35
CA ASP A 281 -7.66 0.74 -15.58
C ASP A 281 -7.84 1.09 -14.10
N LEU A 282 -6.97 1.96 -13.54
CA LEU A 282 -7.10 2.43 -12.17
C LEU A 282 -8.36 3.30 -11.97
N ALA A 283 -8.65 4.23 -12.90
CA ALA A 283 -9.84 5.07 -12.84
C ALA A 283 -11.12 4.22 -12.86
N ALA A 284 -11.21 3.26 -13.77
CA ALA A 284 -12.35 2.34 -13.88
C ALA A 284 -12.49 1.46 -12.62
N ALA A 285 -11.38 1.00 -12.04
CA ALA A 285 -11.40 0.25 -10.78
C ALA A 285 -11.91 1.09 -9.61
N ILE A 286 -11.55 2.38 -9.55
CA ILE A 286 -12.05 3.32 -8.53
C ILE A 286 -13.56 3.54 -8.71
N GLU A 287 -14.03 3.84 -9.91
CA GLU A 287 -15.47 4.03 -10.22
C GLU A 287 -16.29 2.79 -9.82
N THR A 288 -15.83 1.59 -10.19
CA THR A 288 -16.47 0.32 -9.83
C THR A 288 -16.50 0.16 -8.30
N ALA A 289 -15.41 0.53 -7.64
CA ALA A 289 -15.29 0.42 -6.20
C ALA A 289 -16.20 1.42 -5.46
N GLU A 290 -16.45 2.60 -5.98
CA GLU A 290 -17.31 3.63 -5.37
C GLU A 290 -18.80 3.41 -5.64
N ALA A 291 -19.15 2.64 -6.67
CA ALA A 291 -20.50 2.25 -6.99
C ALA A 291 -21.01 1.04 -6.19
N SER A 292 -20.13 0.31 -5.46
CA SER A 292 -20.40 -0.90 -4.70
C SER A 292 -20.57 -0.63 -3.21
#